data_3c5306099e49878f35e9e389a3becc61
#
_entry.id   3c5306099e49878f35e9e389a3becc61
#
_cell.length_a   1.000
_cell.length_b   1.000
_cell.length_c   1.000
_cell.angle_alpha   90.00
_cell.angle_beta   90.00
_cell.angle_gamma   90.00
#
_symmetry.space_group_name_H-M   'P 1'
#
loop_
_entity.id
_entity.type
_entity.pdbx_description
1 polymer ?
#
loop_
_entity_poly.entity_id
_entity_poly.type
_entity_poly.pdbx_seq_one_letter_code
_entity_poly.pdbx_strand_id
1 'polypeptide(L)'
;MKADLILYDIGQLITSRELEENHIEILENGYLAIKGDKIIGVGTGEVPTSFIQFDTKFVRIGKKVVSPGLVDSHTHLVHGGSREHEFSMKIQGVPYLEILAAGGGILSTLKATREASLEDLIEKTKKSLRYMLELGVTTVEAKSGYGLSLEQEIKQLEATKLLNHLQPVSLVSTFMAAHATPPEFKGRTGEYVEEVIKMLPEIKKRNLAEFCDVFCEEGVFSVEESRKILSKAKELGFQLKIHADEVVSLGGVNLAGELQAVTAEHLMVITDEGIEALKKGNVIADLLPATSFNLRHDYAPARKILEAGVQVALSTDYN
;
A
#
# COMPACT_ATOMS: atom_id res chain seq x y z
N MET A 1 17.72 28.89 11.65
CA MET A 1 16.44 29.12 10.95
C MET A 1 15.37 29.25 12.01
N LYS A 2 14.37 30.14 11.85
CA LYS A 2 13.33 30.34 12.86
C LYS A 2 12.14 29.43 12.55
N ALA A 3 11.50 28.89 13.60
CA ALA A 3 10.37 27.97 13.49
C ALA A 3 9.03 28.73 13.48
N ASP A 4 8.05 28.19 12.76
CA ASP A 4 6.66 28.66 12.80
C ASP A 4 5.87 27.93 13.90
N LEU A 5 6.27 26.67 14.18
CA LEU A 5 5.65 25.80 15.18
C LEU A 5 6.73 25.05 15.96
N ILE A 6 6.54 24.97 17.27
CA ILE A 6 7.36 24.16 18.17
C ILE A 6 6.44 23.23 18.98
N LEU A 7 6.68 21.93 18.88
CA LEU A 7 6.12 20.93 19.79
C LEU A 7 7.11 20.72 20.92
N TYR A 8 6.67 20.76 22.17
CA TYR A 8 7.53 20.62 23.34
C TYR A 8 6.88 19.80 24.45
N ASP A 9 7.64 19.49 25.50
CA ASP A 9 7.21 18.60 26.59
C ASP A 9 6.79 17.21 26.05
N ILE A 10 7.54 16.72 25.06
CA ILE A 10 7.35 15.42 24.44
C ILE A 10 7.97 14.36 25.36
N GLY A 11 7.18 13.37 25.80
CA GLY A 11 7.70 12.30 26.65
C GLY A 11 8.73 11.46 25.93
N GLN A 12 8.35 10.91 24.77
CA GLN A 12 9.24 10.18 23.88
C GLN A 12 9.03 10.69 22.45
N LEU A 13 10.10 11.16 21.84
CA LEU A 13 10.15 11.53 20.44
C LEU A 13 10.87 10.43 19.65
N ILE A 14 10.12 9.68 18.90
CA ILE A 14 10.64 8.63 18.01
C ILE A 14 11.09 9.32 16.71
N THR A 15 12.33 9.13 16.32
CA THR A 15 12.84 9.65 15.05
C THR A 15 12.92 8.51 14.02
N SER A 16 13.08 8.85 12.75
CA SER A 16 13.33 7.86 11.69
C SER A 16 14.83 7.52 11.58
N ARG A 17 15.65 7.94 12.54
CA ARG A 17 17.09 7.71 12.54
C ARG A 17 17.38 6.34 13.12
N GLU A 18 18.03 5.51 12.35
CA GLU A 18 18.57 4.24 12.80
C GLU A 18 19.92 4.49 13.48
N LEU A 19 20.08 4.04 14.71
CA LEU A 19 21.32 4.17 15.47
C LEU A 19 22.24 2.96 15.28
N GLU A 20 21.63 1.77 15.33
CA GLU A 20 22.25 0.47 15.12
C GLU A 20 21.23 -0.43 14.41
N GLU A 21 21.64 -1.55 13.90
CA GLU A 21 20.78 -2.50 13.23
C GLU A 21 19.52 -2.82 14.07
N ASN A 22 18.34 -2.48 13.55
CA ASN A 22 17.03 -2.64 14.19
C ASN A 22 16.76 -1.77 15.45
N HIS A 23 17.57 -0.72 15.70
CA HIS A 23 17.33 0.22 16.79
C HIS A 23 16.99 1.62 16.27
N ILE A 24 15.78 2.07 16.57
CA ILE A 24 15.28 3.41 16.22
C ILE A 24 15.66 4.37 17.35
N GLU A 25 16.13 5.56 17.01
CA GLU A 25 16.44 6.62 17.99
C GLU A 25 15.14 7.09 18.69
N ILE A 26 15.17 7.04 20.03
CA ILE A 26 14.12 7.59 20.89
C ILE A 26 14.73 8.68 21.76
N LEU A 27 14.24 9.90 21.62
CA LEU A 27 14.66 11.05 22.41
C LEU A 27 13.66 11.30 23.53
N GLU A 28 14.08 11.17 24.78
CA GLU A 28 13.25 11.50 25.93
C GLU A 28 13.27 13.00 26.23
N ASN A 29 12.13 13.51 26.76
CA ASN A 29 11.93 14.93 27.02
C ASN A 29 12.24 15.80 25.80
N GLY A 30 11.66 15.40 24.65
CA GLY A 30 11.96 15.93 23.34
C GLY A 30 11.25 17.24 22.99
N TYR A 31 11.81 17.93 22.00
CA TYR A 31 11.13 18.98 21.25
C TYR A 31 11.32 18.79 19.75
N LEU A 32 10.37 19.38 18.99
CA LEU A 32 10.37 19.38 17.52
C LEU A 32 10.11 20.81 17.04
N ALA A 33 11.01 21.35 16.22
CA ALA A 33 10.88 22.68 15.61
C ALA A 33 10.54 22.52 14.12
N ILE A 34 9.49 23.20 13.65
CA ILE A 34 8.92 23.07 12.31
C ILE A 34 8.86 24.46 11.66
N LYS A 35 9.18 24.52 10.37
CA LYS A 35 8.99 25.67 9.51
C LYS A 35 8.30 25.27 8.21
N GLY A 36 7.09 25.82 7.98
CA GLY A 36 6.24 25.37 6.89
C GLY A 36 5.94 23.87 7.01
N ASP A 37 6.37 23.12 6.02
CA ASP A 37 6.21 21.66 5.94
C ASP A 37 7.49 20.86 6.33
N LYS A 38 8.50 21.54 6.87
CA LYS A 38 9.81 20.94 7.17
C LYS A 38 10.14 20.95 8.64
N ILE A 39 10.66 19.83 9.12
CA ILE A 39 11.32 19.72 10.42
C ILE A 39 12.69 20.40 10.30
N ILE A 40 12.94 21.43 11.12
CA ILE A 40 14.18 22.22 11.10
C ILE A 40 15.04 22.01 12.36
N GLY A 41 14.50 21.31 13.34
CA GLY A 41 15.23 20.98 14.56
C GLY A 41 14.53 19.92 15.40
N VAL A 42 15.33 19.03 15.95
CA VAL A 42 14.93 17.95 16.86
C VAL A 42 15.94 17.95 18.01
N GLY A 43 15.49 17.73 19.23
CA GLY A 43 16.39 17.63 20.37
C GLY A 43 15.68 17.32 21.67
N THR A 44 16.43 17.39 22.77
CA THR A 44 15.95 17.11 24.13
C THR A 44 16.12 18.31 25.04
N GLY A 45 15.32 18.40 26.11
CA GLY A 45 15.39 19.47 27.10
C GLY A 45 14.73 20.76 26.65
N GLU A 46 15.39 21.89 26.93
CA GLU A 46 14.89 23.24 26.60
C GLU A 46 15.02 23.52 25.10
N VAL A 47 13.98 24.15 24.55
CA VAL A 47 13.99 24.57 23.13
C VAL A 47 14.99 25.71 22.93
N PRO A 48 16.00 25.56 22.04
CA PRO A 48 16.95 26.62 21.76
C PRO A 48 16.28 27.92 21.26
N THR A 49 16.66 29.06 21.84
CA THR A 49 16.15 30.38 21.46
C THR A 49 16.42 30.73 19.99
N SER A 50 17.41 30.05 19.38
CA SER A 50 17.69 30.17 17.95
C SER A 50 16.53 29.77 17.05
N PHE A 51 15.62 28.92 17.51
CA PHE A 51 14.40 28.54 16.77
C PHE A 51 13.22 29.50 17.00
N ILE A 52 13.25 30.31 18.04
CA ILE A 52 12.13 31.13 18.48
C ILE A 52 12.13 32.48 17.77
N GLN A 53 10.96 32.90 17.27
CA GLN A 53 10.66 34.25 16.80
C GLN A 53 9.32 34.73 17.41
N PHE A 54 8.96 35.98 17.16
CA PHE A 54 7.81 36.62 17.80
C PHE A 54 6.48 35.89 17.57
N ASP A 55 6.27 35.31 16.39
CA ASP A 55 5.06 34.60 15.95
C ASP A 55 5.17 33.07 16.00
N THR A 56 6.23 32.53 16.57
CA THR A 56 6.39 31.08 16.75
C THR A 56 5.27 30.55 17.66
N LYS A 57 4.50 29.59 17.14
CA LYS A 57 3.47 28.88 17.92
C LYS A 57 4.10 27.77 18.75
N PHE A 58 3.63 27.62 19.99
CA PHE A 58 4.06 26.55 20.89
C PHE A 58 2.89 25.62 21.20
N VAL A 59 3.11 24.32 21.02
CA VAL A 59 2.13 23.27 21.37
C VAL A 59 2.77 22.33 22.40
N ARG A 60 2.18 22.31 23.59
CA ARG A 60 2.59 21.40 24.65
C ARG A 60 2.02 20.02 24.42
N ILE A 61 2.85 18.99 24.31
CA ILE A 61 2.44 17.61 24.07
C ILE A 61 2.08 16.87 25.36
N GLY A 62 2.56 17.32 26.50
CA GLY A 62 2.17 16.80 27.81
C GLY A 62 2.66 15.37 28.07
N LYS A 63 3.93 15.12 27.80
CA LYS A 63 4.62 13.84 28.01
C LYS A 63 4.11 12.66 27.17
N LYS A 64 3.33 12.92 26.11
CA LYS A 64 2.91 11.89 25.16
C LYS A 64 4.07 11.51 24.23
N VAL A 65 3.86 10.39 23.51
CA VAL A 65 4.75 9.96 22.42
C VAL A 65 4.48 10.77 21.16
N VAL A 66 5.52 11.16 20.46
CA VAL A 66 5.45 11.71 19.10
C VAL A 66 6.30 10.84 18.19
N SER A 67 5.77 10.41 17.09
CA SER A 67 6.45 9.59 16.08
C SER A 67 6.22 10.16 14.69
N PRO A 68 6.99 9.73 13.68
CA PRO A 68 6.60 9.88 12.28
C PRO A 68 5.21 9.29 12.05
N GLY A 69 4.47 9.85 11.10
CA GLY A 69 3.18 9.27 10.69
C GLY A 69 3.37 7.87 10.12
N LEU A 70 2.41 6.99 10.37
CA LEU A 70 2.43 5.64 9.83
C LEU A 70 2.20 5.67 8.31
N VAL A 71 2.83 4.72 7.62
CA VAL A 71 2.65 4.50 6.18
C VAL A 71 1.98 3.15 5.99
N ASP A 72 0.86 3.13 5.27
CA ASP A 72 0.20 1.91 4.82
C ASP A 72 0.54 1.69 3.35
N SER A 73 1.47 0.78 3.10
CA SER A 73 2.11 0.59 1.79
C SER A 73 1.36 -0.34 0.85
N HIS A 74 0.21 -0.88 1.29
CA HIS A 74 -0.61 -1.77 0.48
C HIS A 74 -2.08 -1.66 0.87
N THR A 75 -2.87 -1.00 0.02
CA THR A 75 -4.33 -0.97 0.16
C THR A 75 -5.04 -0.97 -1.18
N HIS A 76 -6.26 -1.51 -1.21
CA HIS A 76 -7.21 -1.38 -2.31
C HIS A 76 -8.26 -0.30 -1.97
N LEU A 77 -7.77 0.88 -1.58
CA LEU A 77 -8.50 1.95 -0.90
C LEU A 77 -9.77 2.42 -1.61
N VAL A 78 -9.68 2.65 -2.94
CA VAL A 78 -10.78 3.23 -3.72
C VAL A 78 -11.63 2.12 -4.34
N HIS A 79 -12.77 1.83 -3.72
CA HIS A 79 -13.70 0.81 -4.20
C HIS A 79 -15.16 1.14 -3.85
N GLY A 80 -16.10 0.60 -4.63
CA GLY A 80 -17.54 0.63 -4.35
C GLY A 80 -18.00 -0.54 -3.48
N GLY A 81 -19.18 -0.43 -2.90
CA GLY A 81 -19.78 -1.50 -2.10
C GLY A 81 -19.03 -1.82 -0.81
N SER A 82 -19.36 -2.96 -0.22
CA SER A 82 -18.69 -3.53 0.94
C SER A 82 -18.88 -5.06 0.93
N ARG A 83 -18.08 -5.77 1.72
CA ARG A 83 -18.10 -7.23 1.81
C ARG A 83 -18.38 -7.74 3.23
N GLU A 84 -19.06 -6.95 4.07
CA GLU A 84 -19.37 -7.32 5.45
C GLU A 84 -20.19 -8.62 5.57
N HIS A 85 -21.02 -8.93 4.58
CA HIS A 85 -21.76 -10.19 4.54
C HIS A 85 -20.83 -11.40 4.36
N GLU A 86 -19.72 -11.25 3.63
CA GLU A 86 -18.71 -12.31 3.47
C GLU A 86 -18.00 -12.60 4.80
N PHE A 87 -17.79 -11.57 5.62
CA PHE A 87 -17.21 -11.73 6.94
C PHE A 87 -18.06 -12.67 7.82
N SER A 88 -19.38 -12.51 7.79
CA SER A 88 -20.29 -13.42 8.49
C SER A 88 -20.18 -14.87 7.98
N MET A 89 -20.07 -15.07 6.67
CA MET A 89 -19.86 -16.39 6.07
C MET A 89 -18.51 -17.00 6.50
N LYS A 90 -17.44 -16.21 6.49
CA LYS A 90 -16.11 -16.65 6.95
C LYS A 90 -16.13 -17.08 8.43
N ILE A 91 -16.81 -16.33 9.31
CA ILE A 91 -16.95 -16.69 10.72
C ILE A 91 -17.69 -18.04 10.86
N GLN A 92 -18.69 -18.29 10.04
CA GLN A 92 -19.44 -19.56 10.03
C GLN A 92 -18.63 -20.72 9.43
N GLY A 93 -17.42 -20.46 8.92
CA GLY A 93 -16.55 -21.48 8.34
C GLY A 93 -16.85 -21.83 6.90
N VAL A 94 -17.62 -20.99 6.19
CA VAL A 94 -17.87 -21.20 4.75
C VAL A 94 -16.54 -21.07 3.99
N PRO A 95 -16.17 -22.07 3.18
CA PRO A 95 -14.93 -22.03 2.41
C PRO A 95 -14.90 -20.84 1.43
N TYR A 96 -13.74 -20.24 1.25
CA TYR A 96 -13.58 -19.06 0.38
C TYR A 96 -14.07 -19.30 -1.05
N LEU A 97 -13.82 -20.51 -1.61
CA LEU A 97 -14.32 -20.88 -2.94
C LEU A 97 -15.85 -20.90 -3.05
N GLU A 98 -16.55 -21.24 -1.96
CA GLU A 98 -18.03 -21.19 -1.93
C GLU A 98 -18.51 -19.74 -1.89
N ILE A 99 -17.80 -18.85 -1.17
CA ILE A 99 -18.08 -17.40 -1.16
C ILE A 99 -17.92 -16.82 -2.57
N LEU A 100 -16.84 -17.19 -3.27
CA LEU A 100 -16.62 -16.79 -4.68
C LEU A 100 -17.73 -17.32 -5.60
N ALA A 101 -18.12 -18.60 -5.45
CA ALA A 101 -19.19 -19.20 -6.27
C ALA A 101 -20.55 -18.53 -6.03
N ALA A 102 -20.78 -17.98 -4.83
CA ALA A 102 -21.96 -17.19 -4.49
C ALA A 102 -21.91 -15.74 -5.02
N GLY A 103 -20.86 -15.37 -5.76
CA GLY A 103 -20.69 -14.03 -6.35
C GLY A 103 -20.00 -13.03 -5.43
N GLY A 104 -19.31 -13.49 -4.39
CA GLY A 104 -18.49 -12.70 -3.51
C GLY A 104 -17.08 -12.42 -4.05
N GLY A 105 -16.20 -11.89 -3.18
CA GLY A 105 -14.80 -11.60 -3.51
C GLY A 105 -14.63 -10.41 -4.46
N ILE A 106 -13.56 -10.45 -5.24
CA ILE A 106 -13.17 -9.38 -6.17
C ILE A 106 -14.30 -9.02 -7.14
N LEU A 107 -15.06 -9.99 -7.64
CA LEU A 107 -16.14 -9.76 -8.62
C LEU A 107 -17.32 -8.98 -8.02
N SER A 108 -17.63 -9.17 -6.74
CA SER A 108 -18.63 -8.37 -6.04
C SER A 108 -18.20 -6.90 -5.95
N THR A 109 -16.98 -6.65 -5.53
CA THR A 109 -16.41 -5.31 -5.46
C THR A 109 -16.28 -4.68 -6.86
N LEU A 110 -15.88 -5.45 -7.88
CA LEU A 110 -15.83 -5.01 -9.28
C LEU A 110 -17.16 -4.42 -9.72
N LYS A 111 -18.26 -5.16 -9.54
CA LYS A 111 -19.58 -4.70 -9.92
C LYS A 111 -19.94 -3.39 -9.23
N ALA A 112 -19.83 -3.35 -7.91
CA ALA A 112 -20.16 -2.17 -7.12
C ALA A 112 -19.28 -0.94 -7.48
N THR A 113 -18.00 -1.16 -7.80
CA THR A 113 -17.07 -0.08 -8.19
C THR A 113 -17.42 0.47 -9.58
N ARG A 114 -17.78 -0.39 -10.53
CA ARG A 114 -18.20 0.03 -11.86
C ARG A 114 -19.50 0.84 -11.84
N GLU A 115 -20.45 0.44 -10.98
CA GLU A 115 -21.75 1.11 -10.82
C GLU A 115 -21.67 2.44 -10.05
N ALA A 116 -20.68 2.59 -9.16
CA ALA A 116 -20.50 3.80 -8.37
C ALA A 116 -20.03 4.99 -9.23
N SER A 117 -20.56 6.18 -8.94
CA SER A 117 -20.06 7.43 -9.50
C SER A 117 -18.66 7.77 -8.95
N LEU A 118 -17.95 8.70 -9.60
CA LEU A 118 -16.69 9.22 -9.09
C LEU A 118 -16.88 9.88 -7.71
N GLU A 119 -17.95 10.61 -7.55
CA GLU A 119 -18.32 11.30 -6.31
C GLU A 119 -18.59 10.31 -5.17
N ASP A 120 -19.31 9.20 -5.45
CA ASP A 120 -19.56 8.15 -4.45
C ASP A 120 -18.27 7.50 -3.97
N LEU A 121 -17.35 7.19 -4.89
CA LEU A 121 -16.03 6.64 -4.57
C LEU A 121 -15.23 7.61 -3.69
N ILE A 122 -15.21 8.91 -4.02
CA ILE A 122 -14.53 9.94 -3.24
C ILE A 122 -15.12 10.04 -1.83
N GLU A 123 -16.44 10.16 -1.69
CA GLU A 123 -17.08 10.34 -0.38
C GLU A 123 -16.94 9.09 0.51
N LYS A 124 -17.00 7.90 -0.06
CA LYS A 124 -16.71 6.67 0.69
C LYS A 124 -15.27 6.66 1.18
N THR A 125 -14.32 6.92 0.27
CA THR A 125 -12.89 6.85 0.57
C THR A 125 -12.46 7.91 1.59
N LYS A 126 -13.03 9.10 1.58
CA LYS A 126 -12.80 10.13 2.62
C LYS A 126 -13.07 9.62 4.03
N LYS A 127 -14.14 8.82 4.20
CA LYS A 127 -14.48 8.24 5.52
C LYS A 127 -13.40 7.28 5.99
N SER A 128 -12.92 6.43 5.09
CA SER A 128 -11.82 5.50 5.37
C SER A 128 -10.53 6.21 5.72
N LEU A 129 -10.16 7.23 4.94
CA LEU A 129 -8.95 8.03 5.18
C LEU A 129 -9.00 8.80 6.48
N ARG A 130 -10.18 9.34 6.85
CA ARG A 130 -10.36 9.96 8.16
C ARG A 130 -10.10 8.97 9.30
N TYR A 131 -10.65 7.76 9.19
CA TYR A 131 -10.43 6.71 10.19
C TYR A 131 -8.95 6.29 10.25
N MET A 132 -8.29 6.10 9.11
CA MET A 132 -6.85 5.81 9.05
C MET A 132 -6.02 6.93 9.69
N LEU A 133 -6.35 8.20 9.43
CA LEU A 133 -5.67 9.34 10.04
C LEU A 133 -5.85 9.37 11.56
N GLU A 134 -7.04 9.07 12.07
CA GLU A 134 -7.33 8.96 13.51
C GLU A 134 -6.47 7.86 14.18
N LEU A 135 -6.04 6.85 13.43
CA LEU A 135 -5.12 5.79 13.85
C LEU A 135 -3.64 6.14 13.62
N GLY A 136 -3.33 7.34 13.10
CA GLY A 136 -1.96 7.82 12.90
C GLY A 136 -1.37 7.53 11.53
N VAL A 137 -2.15 7.00 10.57
CA VAL A 137 -1.70 6.80 9.19
C VAL A 137 -1.74 8.12 8.44
N THR A 138 -0.61 8.54 7.88
CA THR A 138 -0.47 9.81 7.17
C THR A 138 -0.14 9.66 5.69
N THR A 139 0.23 8.45 5.27
CA THR A 139 0.51 8.12 3.87
C THR A 139 -0.10 6.74 3.57
N VAL A 140 -0.80 6.63 2.45
CA VAL A 140 -1.47 5.39 2.02
C VAL A 140 -1.18 5.15 0.54
N GLU A 141 -0.76 3.94 0.22
CA GLU A 141 -0.76 3.48 -1.16
C GLU A 141 -2.18 3.06 -1.57
N ALA A 142 -2.65 3.57 -2.70
CA ALA A 142 -3.99 3.32 -3.22
C ALA A 142 -3.93 2.62 -4.58
N LYS A 143 -4.19 1.32 -4.58
CA LYS A 143 -4.28 0.50 -5.80
C LYS A 143 -5.64 0.71 -6.46
N SER A 144 -5.66 0.76 -7.80
CA SER A 144 -6.85 0.46 -8.59
C SER A 144 -7.11 -1.05 -8.61
N GLY A 145 -7.76 -1.60 -9.62
CA GLY A 145 -7.92 -3.06 -9.76
C GLY A 145 -9.29 -3.61 -9.42
N TYR A 146 -10.25 -2.74 -9.20
CA TYR A 146 -11.67 -3.10 -9.15
C TYR A 146 -12.47 -2.49 -10.31
N GLY A 147 -11.79 -1.90 -11.31
CA GLY A 147 -12.39 -1.45 -12.55
C GLY A 147 -12.28 -2.48 -13.67
N LEU A 148 -11.07 -2.99 -13.86
CA LEU A 148 -10.65 -3.99 -14.83
C LEU A 148 -11.01 -3.64 -16.29
N SER A 149 -11.17 -2.35 -16.57
CA SER A 149 -11.25 -1.76 -17.91
C SER A 149 -10.65 -0.36 -17.88
N LEU A 150 -10.13 0.13 -19.00
CA LEU A 150 -9.43 1.43 -19.04
C LEU A 150 -10.22 2.56 -18.38
N GLU A 151 -11.49 2.70 -18.74
CA GLU A 151 -12.36 3.76 -18.20
C GLU A 151 -12.55 3.66 -16.70
N GLN A 152 -12.78 2.44 -16.18
CA GLN A 152 -13.06 2.23 -14.78
C GLN A 152 -11.81 2.29 -13.91
N GLU A 153 -10.66 1.84 -14.43
CA GLU A 153 -9.36 2.02 -13.78
C GLU A 153 -8.98 3.50 -13.68
N ILE A 154 -9.19 4.26 -14.77
CA ILE A 154 -9.01 5.71 -14.76
C ILE A 154 -9.91 6.36 -13.71
N LYS A 155 -11.18 5.98 -13.60
CA LYS A 155 -12.10 6.52 -12.59
C LYS A 155 -11.57 6.33 -11.17
N GLN A 156 -11.04 5.15 -10.81
CA GLN A 156 -10.45 4.90 -9.50
C GLN A 156 -9.18 5.75 -9.25
N LEU A 157 -8.29 5.83 -10.24
CA LEU A 157 -7.05 6.59 -10.14
C LEU A 157 -7.30 8.11 -10.10
N GLU A 158 -8.30 8.60 -10.83
CA GLU A 158 -8.74 10.01 -10.74
C GLU A 158 -9.35 10.32 -9.38
N ALA A 159 -10.13 9.40 -8.78
CA ALA A 159 -10.61 9.55 -7.41
C ALA A 159 -9.43 9.70 -6.44
N THR A 160 -8.40 8.84 -6.54
CA THR A 160 -7.18 8.93 -5.72
C THR A 160 -6.48 10.28 -5.91
N LYS A 161 -6.32 10.74 -7.15
CA LYS A 161 -5.69 12.03 -7.47
C LYS A 161 -6.45 13.21 -6.87
N LEU A 162 -7.77 13.21 -6.97
CA LEU A 162 -8.61 14.26 -6.37
C LEU A 162 -8.56 14.23 -4.85
N LEU A 163 -8.58 13.06 -4.24
CA LEU A 163 -8.48 12.90 -2.80
C LEU A 163 -7.19 13.47 -2.22
N ASN A 164 -6.07 13.44 -2.93
CA ASN A 164 -4.82 14.08 -2.49
C ASN A 164 -4.97 15.61 -2.24
N HIS A 165 -5.99 16.23 -2.82
CA HIS A 165 -6.27 17.67 -2.62
C HIS A 165 -7.42 17.93 -1.65
N LEU A 166 -8.23 16.92 -1.32
CA LEU A 166 -9.48 17.09 -0.56
C LEU A 166 -9.36 16.69 0.91
N GLN A 167 -8.26 16.07 1.31
CA GLN A 167 -8.04 15.57 2.67
C GLN A 167 -6.53 15.49 2.98
N PRO A 168 -6.10 15.37 4.26
CA PRO A 168 -4.70 15.57 4.66
C PRO A 168 -3.78 14.36 4.50
N VAL A 169 -4.29 13.14 4.28
CA VAL A 169 -3.46 11.94 4.09
C VAL A 169 -2.85 11.93 2.70
N SER A 170 -1.56 11.72 2.57
CA SER A 170 -0.89 11.58 1.28
C SER A 170 -1.24 10.25 0.63
N LEU A 171 -1.64 10.28 -0.64
CA LEU A 171 -1.96 9.08 -1.40
C LEU A 171 -0.94 8.85 -2.51
N VAL A 172 -0.46 7.62 -2.62
CA VAL A 172 0.43 7.15 -3.68
C VAL A 172 -0.35 6.18 -4.55
N SER A 173 -0.48 6.47 -5.84
CA SER A 173 -1.33 5.71 -6.75
C SER A 173 -0.60 4.54 -7.40
N THR A 174 -1.23 3.36 -7.40
CA THR A 174 -0.80 2.15 -8.09
C THR A 174 -1.84 1.71 -9.11
N PHE A 175 -1.44 1.55 -10.37
CA PHE A 175 -2.27 0.92 -11.39
C PHE A 175 -2.20 -0.60 -11.26
N MET A 176 -3.37 -1.24 -11.09
CA MET A 176 -3.46 -2.69 -10.89
C MET A 176 -4.61 -3.34 -11.67
N ALA A 177 -4.81 -3.02 -12.95
CA ALA A 177 -5.82 -3.72 -13.75
C ALA A 177 -5.58 -5.23 -13.81
N ALA A 178 -4.35 -5.70 -13.59
CA ALA A 178 -4.02 -7.11 -13.45
C ALA A 178 -4.27 -7.66 -12.03
N HIS A 179 -5.42 -7.32 -11.43
CA HIS A 179 -5.89 -7.86 -10.15
C HIS A 179 -6.73 -9.13 -10.32
N ALA A 180 -7.50 -9.21 -11.39
CA ALA A 180 -8.26 -10.38 -11.78
C ALA A 180 -8.61 -10.32 -13.27
N THR A 181 -8.99 -11.46 -13.87
CA THR A 181 -9.59 -11.48 -15.20
C THR A 181 -11.07 -11.13 -15.09
N PRO A 182 -11.56 -10.05 -15.74
CA PRO A 182 -12.96 -9.66 -15.63
C PRO A 182 -13.88 -10.64 -16.39
N PRO A 183 -15.19 -10.69 -16.05
CA PRO A 183 -16.13 -11.64 -16.62
C PRO A 183 -16.18 -11.66 -18.15
N GLU A 184 -16.02 -10.52 -18.79
CA GLU A 184 -16.01 -10.36 -20.26
C GLU A 184 -14.82 -11.05 -20.94
N PHE A 185 -13.76 -11.37 -20.19
CA PHE A 185 -12.59 -12.12 -20.64
C PHE A 185 -12.47 -13.51 -20.00
N LYS A 186 -13.53 -14.02 -19.38
CA LYS A 186 -13.50 -15.35 -18.75
C LYS A 186 -12.99 -16.43 -19.69
N GLY A 187 -11.92 -17.13 -19.27
CA GLY A 187 -11.24 -18.15 -20.07
C GLY A 187 -10.32 -17.61 -21.17
N ARG A 188 -10.10 -16.30 -21.24
CA ARG A 188 -9.26 -15.63 -22.24
C ARG A 188 -8.26 -14.67 -21.58
N THR A 189 -7.63 -15.12 -20.48
CA THR A 189 -6.71 -14.30 -19.67
C THR A 189 -5.60 -13.69 -20.51
N GLY A 190 -5.00 -14.44 -21.46
CA GLY A 190 -3.97 -13.90 -22.35
C GLY A 190 -4.44 -12.73 -23.22
N GLU A 191 -5.71 -12.69 -23.66
CA GLU A 191 -6.27 -11.54 -24.37
C GLU A 191 -6.43 -10.35 -23.42
N TYR A 192 -6.83 -10.59 -22.16
CA TYR A 192 -6.94 -9.54 -21.16
C TYR A 192 -5.57 -8.94 -20.79
N VAL A 193 -4.51 -9.75 -20.73
CA VAL A 193 -3.13 -9.26 -20.57
C VAL A 193 -2.77 -8.23 -21.63
N GLU A 194 -3.10 -8.50 -22.90
CA GLU A 194 -2.87 -7.54 -23.97
C GLU A 194 -3.69 -6.24 -23.81
N GLU A 195 -4.92 -6.34 -23.29
CA GLU A 195 -5.72 -5.14 -22.97
C GLU A 195 -5.09 -4.35 -21.80
N VAL A 196 -4.62 -5.00 -20.73
CA VAL A 196 -3.91 -4.32 -19.63
C VAL A 196 -2.68 -3.59 -20.15
N ILE A 197 -1.88 -4.24 -21.01
CA ILE A 197 -0.70 -3.62 -21.63
C ILE A 197 -1.09 -2.37 -22.46
N LYS A 198 -2.20 -2.39 -23.18
CA LYS A 198 -2.69 -1.23 -23.92
C LYS A 198 -3.17 -0.07 -23.03
N MET A 199 -3.57 -0.34 -21.78
CA MET A 199 -3.97 0.70 -20.84
C MET A 199 -2.78 1.52 -20.33
N LEU A 200 -1.60 0.88 -20.12
CA LEU A 200 -0.42 1.50 -19.50
C LEU A 200 0.00 2.85 -20.10
N PRO A 201 0.08 3.02 -21.44
CA PRO A 201 0.47 4.31 -22.04
C PRO A 201 -0.48 5.45 -21.66
N GLU A 202 -1.79 5.21 -21.60
CA GLU A 202 -2.78 6.24 -21.26
C GLU A 202 -2.71 6.61 -19.78
N ILE A 203 -2.55 5.62 -18.88
CA ILE A 203 -2.34 5.87 -17.44
C ILE A 203 -1.08 6.72 -17.24
N LYS A 204 0.02 6.37 -17.90
CA LYS A 204 1.28 7.13 -17.81
C LYS A 204 1.16 8.53 -18.34
N LYS A 205 0.55 8.71 -19.54
CA LYS A 205 0.34 10.00 -20.18
C LYS A 205 -0.45 10.98 -19.30
N ARG A 206 -1.46 10.48 -18.57
CA ARG A 206 -2.28 11.27 -17.63
C ARG A 206 -1.63 11.48 -16.26
N ASN A 207 -0.48 10.85 -16.00
CA ASN A 207 0.19 10.85 -14.71
C ASN A 207 -0.77 10.45 -13.57
N LEU A 208 -1.40 9.29 -13.74
CA LEU A 208 -2.42 8.79 -12.80
C LEU A 208 -1.87 7.79 -11.79
N ALA A 209 -0.73 7.15 -12.07
CA ALA A 209 -0.10 6.21 -11.17
C ALA A 209 1.43 6.29 -11.24
N GLU A 210 2.08 6.05 -10.10
CA GLU A 210 3.53 5.94 -9.96
C GLU A 210 3.99 4.50 -10.14
N PHE A 211 3.16 3.56 -9.64
CA PHE A 211 3.44 2.13 -9.62
C PHE A 211 2.51 1.37 -10.58
N CYS A 212 2.99 0.19 -10.99
CA CYS A 212 2.18 -0.84 -11.63
C CYS A 212 2.33 -2.14 -10.84
N ASP A 213 1.21 -2.80 -10.58
CA ASP A 213 1.12 -4.02 -9.79
C ASP A 213 0.39 -5.13 -10.54
N VAL A 214 0.70 -6.38 -10.24
CA VAL A 214 0.09 -7.58 -10.83
C VAL A 214 -0.12 -8.63 -9.75
N PHE A 215 -1.25 -9.31 -9.76
CA PHE A 215 -1.51 -10.47 -8.91
C PHE A 215 -1.02 -11.76 -9.58
N CYS A 216 0.23 -12.14 -9.27
CA CYS A 216 0.87 -13.35 -9.77
C CYS A 216 0.54 -14.54 -8.87
N GLU A 217 -0.56 -15.25 -9.20
CA GLU A 217 -1.06 -16.34 -8.37
C GLU A 217 -1.74 -17.42 -9.24
N GLU A 218 -1.82 -18.65 -8.72
CA GLU A 218 -2.50 -19.75 -9.40
C GLU A 218 -3.97 -19.41 -9.68
N GLY A 219 -4.38 -19.57 -10.94
CA GLY A 219 -5.73 -19.24 -11.38
C GLY A 219 -6.01 -17.76 -11.61
N VAL A 220 -5.01 -16.87 -11.42
CA VAL A 220 -5.11 -15.42 -11.68
C VAL A 220 -4.20 -15.05 -12.86
N PHE A 221 -2.95 -14.67 -12.63
CA PHE A 221 -1.97 -14.45 -13.70
C PHE A 221 -0.72 -15.30 -13.46
N SER A 222 -0.25 -15.96 -14.51
CA SER A 222 1.01 -16.72 -14.51
C SER A 222 2.22 -15.79 -14.41
N VAL A 223 3.40 -16.36 -14.11
CA VAL A 223 4.67 -15.63 -14.09
C VAL A 223 4.96 -14.96 -15.44
N GLU A 224 4.69 -15.67 -16.56
CA GLU A 224 4.92 -15.18 -17.92
C GLU A 224 3.98 -14.00 -18.27
N GLU A 225 2.72 -14.08 -17.88
CA GLU A 225 1.75 -13.00 -18.07
C GLU A 225 2.10 -11.78 -17.22
N SER A 226 2.45 -12.00 -15.94
CA SER A 226 2.95 -10.96 -15.03
C SER A 226 4.21 -10.31 -15.56
N ARG A 227 5.15 -11.08 -16.09
CA ARG A 227 6.37 -10.58 -16.74
C ARG A 227 6.08 -9.65 -17.90
N LYS A 228 5.14 -10.02 -18.79
CA LYS A 228 4.77 -9.17 -19.94
C LYS A 228 4.27 -7.81 -19.50
N ILE A 229 3.34 -7.80 -18.53
CA ILE A 229 2.75 -6.56 -18.01
C ILE A 229 3.81 -5.70 -17.32
N LEU A 230 4.54 -6.27 -16.35
CA LEU A 230 5.51 -5.53 -15.54
C LEU A 230 6.70 -5.04 -16.36
N SER A 231 7.19 -5.84 -17.34
CA SER A 231 8.25 -5.39 -18.25
C SER A 231 7.80 -4.19 -19.07
N LYS A 232 6.57 -4.21 -19.58
CA LYS A 232 6.01 -3.06 -20.32
C LYS A 232 5.80 -1.85 -19.42
N ALA A 233 5.34 -2.03 -18.20
CA ALA A 233 5.23 -0.97 -17.21
C ALA A 233 6.60 -0.33 -16.91
N LYS A 234 7.64 -1.17 -16.72
CA LYS A 234 9.02 -0.70 -16.49
C LYS A 234 9.56 0.12 -17.67
N GLU A 235 9.34 -0.33 -18.91
CA GLU A 235 9.71 0.42 -20.12
C GLU A 235 9.07 1.82 -20.18
N LEU A 236 7.84 1.95 -19.69
CA LEU A 236 7.11 3.21 -19.62
C LEU A 236 7.48 4.07 -18.39
N GLY A 237 8.38 3.57 -17.53
CA GLY A 237 8.89 4.28 -16.37
C GLY A 237 7.94 4.23 -15.15
N PHE A 238 7.11 3.19 -15.02
CA PHE A 238 6.48 2.86 -13.74
C PHE A 238 7.47 2.18 -12.81
N GLN A 239 7.32 2.40 -11.52
CA GLN A 239 7.89 1.54 -10.50
C GLN A 239 7.01 0.29 -10.38
N LEU A 240 7.61 -0.83 -9.98
CA LEU A 240 6.91 -2.12 -10.01
C LEU A 240 6.61 -2.63 -8.62
N LYS A 241 5.45 -3.26 -8.48
CA LYS A 241 5.01 -4.03 -7.32
C LYS A 241 4.47 -5.38 -7.81
N ILE A 242 4.35 -6.35 -6.92
CA ILE A 242 3.80 -7.65 -7.26
C ILE A 242 3.17 -8.33 -6.04
N HIS A 243 1.88 -8.72 -6.15
CA HIS A 243 1.29 -9.69 -5.24
C HIS A 243 1.81 -11.07 -5.64
N ALA A 244 2.43 -11.78 -4.73
CA ALA A 244 3.03 -13.09 -5.00
C ALA A 244 3.11 -13.97 -3.76
N ASP A 245 3.10 -15.29 -4.00
CA ASP A 245 3.27 -16.29 -2.95
C ASP A 245 2.26 -16.10 -1.79
N GLU A 246 1.02 -15.69 -2.12
CA GLU A 246 -0.07 -15.59 -1.15
C GLU A 246 -0.64 -16.97 -0.84
N VAL A 247 -0.96 -17.76 -1.87
CA VAL A 247 -1.54 -19.09 -1.74
C VAL A 247 -0.61 -20.17 -2.26
N VAL A 248 -0.02 -19.95 -3.45
CA VAL A 248 0.91 -20.89 -4.09
C VAL A 248 2.15 -20.17 -4.58
N SER A 249 3.34 -20.72 -4.26
CA SER A 249 4.59 -20.18 -4.79
C SER A 249 4.80 -20.60 -6.24
N LEU A 250 4.51 -19.70 -7.16
CA LEU A 250 4.67 -19.90 -8.61
C LEU A 250 6.01 -19.41 -9.16
N GLY A 251 6.79 -18.67 -8.35
CA GLY A 251 7.99 -17.96 -8.79
C GLY A 251 7.75 -16.47 -9.09
N GLY A 252 6.60 -15.90 -8.66
CA GLY A 252 6.31 -14.47 -8.74
C GLY A 252 7.33 -13.63 -7.98
N VAL A 253 7.78 -14.10 -6.82
CA VAL A 253 8.84 -13.47 -6.03
C VAL A 253 10.18 -13.45 -6.77
N ASN A 254 10.51 -14.53 -7.49
CA ASN A 254 11.73 -14.57 -8.32
C ASN A 254 11.65 -13.52 -9.44
N LEU A 255 10.47 -13.35 -10.04
CA LEU A 255 10.22 -12.30 -11.03
C LEU A 255 10.37 -10.90 -10.42
N ALA A 256 9.88 -10.67 -9.19
CA ALA A 256 10.10 -9.42 -8.46
C ALA A 256 11.59 -9.07 -8.34
N GLY A 257 12.42 -10.05 -7.92
CA GLY A 257 13.86 -9.88 -7.81
C GLY A 257 14.54 -9.60 -9.15
N GLU A 258 14.15 -10.31 -10.20
CA GLU A 258 14.67 -10.13 -11.56
C GLU A 258 14.36 -8.75 -12.14
N LEU A 259 13.12 -8.31 -11.98
CA LEU A 259 12.67 -7.00 -12.48
C LEU A 259 13.05 -5.85 -11.54
N GLN A 260 13.63 -6.15 -10.37
CA GLN A 260 13.93 -5.16 -9.33
C GLN A 260 12.69 -4.35 -8.96
N ALA A 261 11.60 -5.04 -8.66
CA ALA A 261 10.39 -4.42 -8.14
C ALA A 261 10.69 -3.69 -6.82
N VAL A 262 9.91 -2.67 -6.49
CA VAL A 262 10.07 -1.96 -5.22
C VAL A 262 9.61 -2.85 -4.08
N THR A 263 8.46 -3.50 -4.24
CA THR A 263 7.92 -4.45 -3.25
C THR A 263 7.47 -5.76 -3.89
N ALA A 264 7.55 -6.84 -3.12
CA ALA A 264 6.79 -8.06 -3.31
C ALA A 264 5.90 -8.24 -2.07
N GLU A 265 4.64 -8.58 -2.27
CA GLU A 265 3.57 -8.42 -1.29
C GLU A 265 2.92 -9.76 -0.95
N HIS A 266 2.40 -9.91 0.28
CA HIS A 266 1.87 -11.11 0.93
C HIS A 266 2.95 -12.10 1.41
N LEU A 267 3.58 -12.85 0.54
CA LEU A 267 4.74 -13.72 0.80
C LEU A 267 4.47 -14.83 1.84
N MET A 268 3.21 -15.26 2.00
CA MET A 268 2.81 -16.23 3.04
C MET A 268 3.46 -17.60 2.82
N VAL A 269 3.68 -17.97 1.54
CA VAL A 269 4.30 -19.26 1.15
C VAL A 269 5.65 -19.08 0.43
N ILE A 270 6.35 -17.98 0.71
CA ILE A 270 7.65 -17.69 0.11
C ILE A 270 8.68 -18.80 0.37
N THR A 271 9.45 -19.16 -0.65
CA THR A 271 10.54 -20.13 -0.55
C THR A 271 11.87 -19.49 -0.18
N ASP A 272 12.88 -20.32 0.15
CA ASP A 272 14.24 -19.84 0.40
C ASP A 272 14.85 -19.17 -0.83
N GLU A 273 14.60 -19.73 -2.00
CA GLU A 273 15.02 -19.16 -3.29
C GLU A 273 14.34 -17.80 -3.53
N GLY A 274 13.06 -17.68 -3.13
CA GLY A 274 12.33 -16.41 -3.18
C GLY A 274 12.95 -15.33 -2.29
N ILE A 275 13.32 -15.69 -1.06
CA ILE A 275 14.00 -14.75 -0.13
C ILE A 275 15.34 -14.29 -0.71
N GLU A 276 16.14 -15.20 -1.27
CA GLU A 276 17.40 -14.84 -1.94
C GLU A 276 17.18 -13.95 -3.17
N ALA A 277 16.09 -14.18 -3.91
CA ALA A 277 15.72 -13.33 -5.05
C ALA A 277 15.36 -11.89 -4.60
N LEU A 278 14.59 -11.75 -3.52
CA LEU A 278 14.29 -10.43 -2.94
C LEU A 278 15.57 -9.69 -2.53
N LYS A 279 16.44 -10.37 -1.79
CA LYS A 279 17.72 -9.81 -1.35
C LYS A 279 18.57 -9.34 -2.52
N LYS A 280 18.77 -10.21 -3.52
CA LYS A 280 19.56 -9.90 -4.72
C LYS A 280 18.98 -8.75 -5.54
N GLY A 281 17.66 -8.68 -5.64
CA GLY A 281 16.92 -7.62 -6.34
C GLY A 281 16.80 -6.32 -5.56
N ASN A 282 17.18 -6.30 -4.28
CA ASN A 282 16.92 -5.22 -3.33
C ASN A 282 15.42 -4.87 -3.26
N VAL A 283 14.57 -5.90 -3.21
CA VAL A 283 13.11 -5.80 -3.15
C VAL A 283 12.67 -5.81 -1.69
N ILE A 284 11.76 -4.93 -1.32
CA ILE A 284 11.17 -4.88 0.02
C ILE A 284 10.07 -5.96 0.11
N ALA A 285 10.08 -6.73 1.19
CA ALA A 285 9.01 -7.65 1.53
C ALA A 285 7.89 -6.88 2.24
N ASP A 286 6.76 -6.69 1.59
CA ASP A 286 5.59 -6.03 2.20
C ASP A 286 4.64 -7.09 2.75
N LEU A 287 4.58 -7.22 4.08
CA LEU A 287 3.86 -8.28 4.76
C LEU A 287 2.50 -7.80 5.24
N LEU A 288 1.49 -8.63 5.07
CA LEU A 288 0.09 -8.32 5.33
C LEU A 288 -0.51 -9.26 6.40
N PRO A 289 -0.12 -9.10 7.68
CA PRO A 289 -0.56 -10.03 8.72
C PRO A 289 -2.08 -10.00 8.97
N ALA A 290 -2.76 -8.89 8.68
CA ALA A 290 -4.20 -8.80 8.78
C ALA A 290 -4.91 -9.69 7.74
N THR A 291 -4.35 -9.82 6.55
CA THR A 291 -4.84 -10.72 5.50
C THR A 291 -4.70 -12.17 5.93
N SER A 292 -3.52 -12.60 6.39
CA SER A 292 -3.29 -13.95 6.92
C SER A 292 -4.28 -14.29 8.03
N PHE A 293 -4.49 -13.37 8.98
CA PHE A 293 -5.47 -13.54 10.05
C PHE A 293 -6.90 -13.70 9.52
N ASN A 294 -7.32 -12.84 8.59
CA ASN A 294 -8.67 -12.84 8.02
C ASN A 294 -8.95 -14.09 7.17
N LEU A 295 -7.95 -14.57 6.45
CA LEU A 295 -8.02 -15.80 5.66
C LEU A 295 -7.82 -17.07 6.48
N ARG A 296 -7.40 -16.96 7.76
CA ARG A 296 -7.03 -18.08 8.64
C ARG A 296 -5.91 -18.94 8.05
N HIS A 297 -4.97 -18.30 7.39
CA HIS A 297 -3.76 -18.92 6.86
C HIS A 297 -2.55 -18.65 7.75
N ASP A 298 -1.47 -19.37 7.52
CA ASP A 298 -0.19 -19.13 8.15
C ASP A 298 0.34 -17.73 7.78
N TYR A 299 1.10 -17.14 8.71
CA TYR A 299 1.75 -15.85 8.47
C TYR A 299 3.01 -16.01 7.63
N ALA A 300 3.33 -15.00 6.84
CA ALA A 300 4.62 -14.92 6.17
C ALA A 300 5.79 -15.08 7.16
N PRO A 301 6.88 -15.77 6.79
CA PRO A 301 8.01 -16.07 7.68
C PRO A 301 8.89 -14.84 7.93
N ALA A 302 8.31 -13.79 8.55
CA ALA A 302 8.92 -12.47 8.71
C ALA A 302 10.32 -12.51 9.33
N ARG A 303 10.54 -13.34 10.38
CA ARG A 303 11.86 -13.46 11.02
C ARG A 303 12.91 -13.98 10.06
N LYS A 304 12.58 -15.00 9.28
CA LYS A 304 13.48 -15.59 8.29
C LYS A 304 13.84 -14.58 7.20
N ILE A 305 12.88 -13.78 6.76
CA ILE A 305 13.08 -12.71 5.76
C ILE A 305 14.03 -11.64 6.33
N LEU A 306 13.79 -11.19 7.57
CA LEU A 306 14.65 -10.22 8.26
C LEU A 306 16.07 -10.76 8.49
N GLU A 307 16.21 -12.00 8.97
CA GLU A 307 17.51 -12.66 9.20
C GLU A 307 18.32 -12.82 7.91
N ALA A 308 17.66 -12.95 6.76
CA ALA A 308 18.30 -12.94 5.47
C ALA A 308 18.81 -11.55 5.03
N GLY A 309 18.44 -10.48 5.76
CA GLY A 309 18.80 -9.10 5.46
C GLY A 309 17.92 -8.44 4.41
N VAL A 310 16.69 -8.94 4.20
CA VAL A 310 15.68 -8.31 3.35
C VAL A 310 14.93 -7.27 4.18
N GLN A 311 14.72 -6.08 3.62
CA GLN A 311 13.89 -5.05 4.26
C GLN A 311 12.43 -5.49 4.29
N VAL A 312 11.73 -5.20 5.39
CA VAL A 312 10.33 -5.56 5.59
C VAL A 312 9.50 -4.31 5.83
N ALA A 313 8.36 -4.22 5.14
CA ALA A 313 7.28 -3.29 5.44
C ALA A 313 6.07 -4.07 5.99
N LEU A 314 5.16 -3.36 6.65
CA LEU A 314 3.88 -3.89 7.13
C LEU A 314 2.74 -3.05 6.61
N SER A 315 1.70 -3.70 6.10
CA SER A 315 0.52 -3.04 5.57
C SER A 315 -0.77 -3.80 5.89
N THR A 316 -1.91 -3.17 5.58
CA THR A 316 -3.20 -3.64 6.05
C THR A 316 -3.98 -4.47 5.04
N ASP A 317 -3.70 -4.32 3.74
CA ASP A 317 -4.57 -4.83 2.66
C ASP A 317 -6.01 -4.33 2.78
N TYR A 318 -6.18 -3.09 3.21
CA TYR A 318 -7.52 -2.49 3.37
C TYR A 318 -8.30 -2.52 2.05
N ASN A 319 -9.51 -3.10 2.10
CA ASN A 319 -10.42 -3.19 0.96
C ASN A 319 -11.90 -3.21 1.37
#